data_ab718c21124de69f0008bb6d2b3322f0
#
_entry.id   ab718c21124de69f0008bb6d2b3322f0
#
_cell.length_a   1.000
_cell.length_b   1.000
_cell.length_c   1.000
_cell.angle_alpha   90.00
_cell.angle_beta   90.00
_cell.angle_gamma   90.00
#
_symmetry.space_group_name_H-M   'P 1'
#
loop_
_entity.id
_entity.type
_entity.pdbx_description
1 polymer ?
#
loop_
_entity_poly.entity_id
_entity_poly.type
_entity_poly.pdbx_seq_one_letter_code
_entity_poly.pdbx_strand_id
1 'polypeptide(L)'
;MRLGIGLMAMLATGVAAAADAQPWQLNMTPGVTAISHEVYWLHNLVLGICVVIGVLVFGAMGYAMFAFRKSKGAVAAQFSHNTLAEVIWTVIPILILIAMAWPATKTLFRMYDTTESEMTVKITGYQWMWRYEILNYKGEATTVNFVSRLDRESDRVRQLKSGLDPASVKTGELNTYLLNVDKPLVLPTDTKIRFVVTADDVIHAWWVPALGWKQDAIPGIVNEAWTRIDKAGTYRGQCTELCGKDHGFMPIVVNALPRAEFESWLAAQQPAPAPAPAAPEAAPETPATAPAAADEAAAAPANG
;
A
#
# COMPACT_ATOMS: atom_id res chain seq x y z
N MET A 1 33.88 11.41 -51.43
CA MET A 1 33.34 12.18 -50.33
C MET A 1 32.12 11.41 -49.79
N ARG A 2 32.33 10.58 -48.77
CA ARG A 2 31.25 9.78 -48.15
C ARG A 2 30.92 10.42 -46.80
N LEU A 3 29.74 11.05 -46.69
CA LEU A 3 29.20 11.55 -45.44
C LEU A 3 28.73 10.32 -44.62
N GLY A 4 29.39 10.06 -43.48
CA GLY A 4 28.92 9.16 -42.48
C GLY A 4 27.88 9.84 -41.58
N ILE A 5 26.63 9.39 -41.63
CA ILE A 5 25.57 9.81 -40.71
C ILE A 5 25.78 8.98 -39.46
N GLY A 6 26.35 9.59 -38.41
CA GLY A 6 26.41 9.03 -37.07
C GLY A 6 25.03 9.08 -36.42
N LEU A 7 24.38 7.93 -36.29
CA LEU A 7 23.14 7.74 -35.52
C LEU A 7 23.49 7.80 -34.04
N MET A 8 23.35 8.98 -33.45
CA MET A 8 23.51 9.17 -32.01
C MET A 8 22.25 8.59 -31.32
N ALA A 9 22.35 7.35 -30.86
CA ALA A 9 21.33 6.75 -30.01
C ALA A 9 21.33 7.50 -28.67
N MET A 10 20.44 8.47 -28.51
CA MET A 10 20.07 8.99 -27.19
C MET A 10 19.40 7.85 -26.41
N LEU A 11 20.14 7.23 -25.52
CA LEU A 11 19.58 6.47 -24.41
C LEU A 11 18.79 7.47 -23.54
N ALA A 12 17.51 7.63 -23.85
CA ALA A 12 16.59 8.23 -22.94
C ALA A 12 16.46 7.26 -21.76
N THR A 13 17.21 7.53 -20.70
CA THR A 13 16.90 7.02 -19.37
C THR A 13 15.56 7.63 -18.99
N GLY A 14 14.47 6.95 -19.37
CA GLY A 14 13.16 7.28 -18.87
C GLY A 14 13.18 7.14 -17.36
N VAL A 15 13.29 8.26 -16.66
CA VAL A 15 12.88 8.36 -15.27
C VAL A 15 11.44 7.86 -15.29
N ALA A 16 11.19 6.68 -14.69
CA ALA A 16 9.85 6.16 -14.53
C ALA A 16 9.10 7.21 -13.73
N ALA A 17 8.31 8.04 -14.43
CA ALA A 17 7.42 8.97 -13.76
C ALA A 17 6.53 8.10 -12.86
N ALA A 18 6.66 8.29 -11.55
CA ALA A 18 5.74 7.71 -10.60
C ALA A 18 4.31 7.99 -11.10
N ALA A 19 3.40 7.07 -10.86
CA ALA A 19 2.00 7.24 -11.25
C ALA A 19 1.37 8.31 -10.33
N ASP A 20 1.83 9.54 -10.45
CA ASP A 20 1.25 10.69 -9.77
C ASP A 20 -0.13 10.98 -10.39
N ALA A 21 -1.05 11.46 -9.55
CA ALA A 21 -2.37 11.88 -9.99
C ALA A 21 -2.24 12.89 -11.13
N GLN A 22 -2.92 12.64 -12.24
CA GLN A 22 -2.92 13.54 -13.39
C GLN A 22 -4.08 14.54 -13.26
N PRO A 23 -3.86 15.83 -13.62
CA PRO A 23 -4.94 16.80 -13.66
C PRO A 23 -6.09 16.28 -14.52
N TRP A 24 -7.34 16.43 -14.04
CA TRP A 24 -8.57 16.04 -14.75
C TRP A 24 -8.69 14.54 -15.07
N GLN A 25 -7.97 13.68 -14.40
CA GLN A 25 -8.07 12.23 -14.60
C GLN A 25 -9.48 11.74 -14.23
N LEU A 26 -10.17 11.16 -15.21
CA LEU A 26 -11.55 10.66 -15.05
C LEU A 26 -11.61 9.15 -14.73
N ASN A 27 -10.52 8.43 -14.89
CA ASN A 27 -10.46 6.99 -14.66
C ASN A 27 -9.44 6.67 -13.57
N MET A 28 -9.48 5.43 -13.07
CA MET A 28 -8.49 4.93 -12.13
C MET A 28 -7.08 4.93 -12.72
N THR A 29 -6.07 5.07 -11.87
CA THR A 29 -4.67 4.83 -12.23
C THR A 29 -4.46 3.33 -12.46
N PRO A 30 -3.77 2.90 -13.54
CA PRO A 30 -3.54 1.48 -13.81
C PRO A 30 -2.70 0.78 -12.74
N GLY A 31 -1.90 1.53 -11.97
CA GLY A 31 -1.06 0.98 -10.90
C GLY A 31 0.18 0.24 -11.39
N VAL A 32 0.87 -0.43 -10.46
CA VAL A 32 2.18 -1.05 -10.69
C VAL A 32 2.32 -2.42 -10.02
N THR A 33 1.21 -3.09 -9.77
CA THR A 33 1.16 -4.41 -9.14
C THR A 33 0.17 -5.30 -9.87
N ALA A 34 0.32 -6.62 -9.75
CA ALA A 34 -0.64 -7.56 -10.32
C ALA A 34 -2.08 -7.30 -9.81
N ILE A 35 -2.23 -6.97 -8.51
CA ILE A 35 -3.53 -6.64 -7.91
C ILE A 35 -4.09 -5.36 -8.53
N SER A 36 -3.28 -4.31 -8.66
CA SER A 36 -3.76 -3.05 -9.25
C SER A 36 -4.24 -3.22 -10.69
N HIS A 37 -3.57 -4.05 -11.48
CA HIS A 37 -3.99 -4.36 -12.84
C HIS A 37 -5.31 -5.13 -12.89
N GLU A 38 -5.51 -6.10 -11.99
CA GLU A 38 -6.80 -6.82 -11.89
C GLU A 38 -7.93 -5.89 -11.45
N VAL A 39 -7.70 -5.04 -10.46
CA VAL A 39 -8.68 -4.04 -9.99
C VAL A 39 -9.02 -3.04 -11.10
N TYR A 40 -8.01 -2.58 -11.85
CA TYR A 40 -8.23 -1.69 -12.99
C TYR A 40 -9.06 -2.35 -14.09
N TRP A 41 -8.80 -3.62 -14.40
CA TRP A 41 -9.60 -4.38 -15.35
C TRP A 41 -11.05 -4.55 -14.88
N LEU A 42 -11.28 -4.92 -13.61
CA LEU A 42 -12.61 -5.04 -13.02
C LEU A 42 -13.37 -3.70 -13.07
N HIS A 43 -12.70 -2.61 -12.71
CA HIS A 43 -13.29 -1.28 -12.78
C HIS A 43 -13.77 -0.96 -14.19
N ASN A 44 -12.92 -1.18 -15.21
CA ASN A 44 -13.31 -0.90 -16.60
C ASN A 44 -14.41 -1.83 -17.10
N LEU A 45 -14.45 -3.09 -16.67
CA LEU A 45 -15.55 -4.00 -16.96
C LEU A 45 -16.89 -3.47 -16.42
N VAL A 46 -16.91 -3.11 -15.14
CA VAL A 46 -18.11 -2.54 -14.49
C VAL A 46 -18.50 -1.22 -15.13
N LEU A 47 -17.55 -0.33 -15.37
CA LEU A 47 -17.79 0.95 -16.06
C LEU A 47 -18.39 0.74 -17.45
N GLY A 48 -17.88 -0.21 -18.23
CA GLY A 48 -18.41 -0.56 -19.55
C GLY A 48 -19.88 -1.03 -19.47
N ILE A 49 -20.19 -1.89 -18.52
CA ILE A 49 -21.58 -2.34 -18.27
C ILE A 49 -22.48 -1.14 -17.90
N CYS A 50 -22.04 -0.28 -16.98
CA CYS A 50 -22.78 0.91 -16.58
C CYS A 50 -23.04 1.88 -17.76
N VAL A 51 -22.04 2.08 -18.63
CA VAL A 51 -22.17 2.92 -19.84
C VAL A 51 -23.21 2.32 -20.78
N VAL A 52 -23.16 1.00 -21.05
CA VAL A 52 -24.16 0.35 -21.91
C VAL A 52 -25.57 0.49 -21.36
N ILE A 53 -25.77 0.23 -20.06
CA ILE A 53 -27.05 0.41 -19.40
C ILE A 53 -27.50 1.87 -19.49
N GLY A 54 -26.63 2.82 -19.21
CA GLY A 54 -26.91 4.25 -19.31
C GLY A 54 -27.36 4.66 -20.72
N VAL A 55 -26.64 4.24 -21.75
CA VAL A 55 -26.99 4.53 -23.16
C VAL A 55 -28.37 3.94 -23.52
N LEU A 56 -28.66 2.71 -23.10
CA LEU A 56 -29.96 2.08 -23.37
C LEU A 56 -31.10 2.81 -22.65
N VAL A 57 -30.94 3.09 -21.37
CA VAL A 57 -31.99 3.73 -20.56
C VAL A 57 -32.22 5.17 -21.01
N PHE A 58 -31.16 5.99 -21.09
CA PHE A 58 -31.31 7.39 -21.53
C PHE A 58 -31.70 7.50 -23.00
N GLY A 59 -31.28 6.56 -23.85
CA GLY A 59 -31.74 6.46 -25.22
C GLY A 59 -33.25 6.18 -25.33
N ALA A 60 -33.74 5.20 -24.55
CA ALA A 60 -35.16 4.89 -24.50
C ALA A 60 -35.97 6.08 -23.95
N MET A 61 -35.49 6.73 -22.88
CA MET A 61 -36.13 7.94 -22.33
C MET A 61 -36.18 9.10 -23.34
N GLY A 62 -35.04 9.36 -23.99
CA GLY A 62 -34.95 10.38 -25.04
C GLY A 62 -35.92 10.08 -26.19
N TYR A 63 -35.89 8.83 -26.69
CA TYR A 63 -36.88 8.42 -27.71
C TYR A 63 -38.31 8.62 -27.26
N ALA A 64 -38.70 8.23 -26.05
CA ALA A 64 -40.04 8.40 -25.52
C ALA A 64 -40.46 9.87 -25.44
N MET A 65 -39.57 10.75 -24.96
CA MET A 65 -39.80 12.18 -24.87
C MET A 65 -40.05 12.84 -26.24
N PHE A 66 -39.36 12.39 -27.27
CA PHE A 66 -39.52 12.98 -28.62
C PHE A 66 -40.61 12.31 -29.43
N ALA A 67 -40.81 10.98 -29.34
CA ALA A 67 -41.77 10.23 -30.13
C ALA A 67 -43.20 10.39 -29.60
N PHE A 68 -43.36 10.36 -28.28
CA PHE A 68 -44.69 10.35 -27.61
C PHE A 68 -45.08 11.70 -26.99
N ARG A 69 -44.46 12.79 -27.44
CA ARG A 69 -44.82 14.12 -26.95
C ARG A 69 -46.27 14.52 -27.32
N LYS A 70 -46.96 15.21 -26.43
CA LYS A 70 -48.32 15.68 -26.61
C LYS A 70 -48.54 16.49 -27.90
N SER A 71 -47.56 17.31 -28.31
CA SER A 71 -47.62 18.10 -29.54
C SER A 71 -47.67 17.25 -30.84
N LYS A 72 -47.38 15.95 -30.77
CA LYS A 72 -47.52 14.99 -31.86
C LYS A 72 -48.86 14.22 -31.82
N GLY A 73 -49.77 14.57 -30.91
CA GLY A 73 -51.05 13.89 -30.77
C GLY A 73 -50.94 12.51 -30.14
N ALA A 74 -49.88 12.22 -29.40
CA ALA A 74 -49.69 10.94 -28.74
C ALA A 74 -50.82 10.66 -27.75
N VAL A 75 -51.43 9.48 -27.84
CA VAL A 75 -52.49 8.99 -26.91
C VAL A 75 -51.85 7.86 -26.10
N ALA A 76 -52.01 7.93 -24.78
CA ALA A 76 -51.48 6.93 -23.87
C ALA A 76 -52.18 5.58 -24.07
N ALA A 77 -51.44 4.50 -24.21
CA ALA A 77 -51.97 3.14 -24.26
C ALA A 77 -52.55 2.76 -22.88
N GLN A 78 -53.66 2.06 -22.90
CA GLN A 78 -54.40 1.65 -21.69
C GLN A 78 -54.00 0.23 -21.27
N PHE A 79 -52.76 0.05 -20.79
CA PHE A 79 -52.32 -1.21 -20.17
C PHE A 79 -51.70 -0.93 -18.82
N SER A 80 -51.85 -1.85 -17.86
CA SER A 80 -51.37 -1.71 -16.48
C SER A 80 -50.15 -2.62 -16.18
N HIS A 81 -49.94 -3.67 -16.95
CA HIS A 81 -48.86 -4.61 -16.74
C HIS A 81 -48.47 -5.32 -18.05
N ASN A 82 -47.27 -5.86 -18.06
CA ASN A 82 -46.78 -6.74 -19.12
C ASN A 82 -45.82 -7.76 -18.53
N THR A 83 -46.29 -8.94 -18.25
CA THR A 83 -45.53 -10.04 -17.60
C THR A 83 -44.21 -10.34 -18.28
N LEU A 84 -44.15 -10.33 -19.63
CA LEU A 84 -42.93 -10.60 -20.36
C LEU A 84 -41.89 -9.50 -20.10
N ALA A 85 -42.28 -8.25 -20.14
CA ALA A 85 -41.40 -7.12 -19.85
C ALA A 85 -40.88 -7.21 -18.40
N GLU A 86 -41.76 -7.54 -17.44
CA GLU A 86 -41.43 -7.68 -16.02
C GLU A 86 -40.38 -8.79 -15.79
N VAL A 87 -40.56 -9.94 -16.42
CA VAL A 87 -39.58 -11.04 -16.37
C VAL A 87 -38.25 -10.61 -16.98
N ILE A 88 -38.26 -9.93 -18.15
CA ILE A 88 -37.04 -9.50 -18.83
C ILE A 88 -36.26 -8.52 -17.96
N TRP A 89 -36.89 -7.45 -17.43
CA TRP A 89 -36.18 -6.44 -16.63
C TRP A 89 -35.78 -6.94 -15.23
N THR A 90 -36.30 -8.08 -14.78
CA THR A 90 -35.86 -8.75 -13.55
C THR A 90 -34.70 -9.69 -13.81
N VAL A 91 -34.81 -10.56 -14.82
CA VAL A 91 -33.82 -11.60 -15.08
C VAL A 91 -32.51 -11.04 -15.63
N ILE A 92 -32.56 -10.07 -16.54
CA ILE A 92 -31.34 -9.50 -17.15
C ILE A 92 -30.42 -8.87 -16.09
N PRO A 93 -30.87 -8.00 -15.18
CA PRO A 93 -30.02 -7.47 -14.11
C PRO A 93 -29.45 -8.55 -13.20
N ILE A 94 -30.21 -9.57 -12.85
CA ILE A 94 -29.72 -10.69 -12.04
C ILE A 94 -28.56 -11.39 -12.75
N LEU A 95 -28.67 -11.67 -14.03
CA LEU A 95 -27.59 -12.30 -14.81
C LEU A 95 -26.36 -11.41 -14.92
N ILE A 96 -26.54 -10.09 -15.09
CA ILE A 96 -25.44 -9.13 -15.09
C ILE A 96 -24.71 -9.14 -13.73
N LEU A 97 -25.45 -9.10 -12.62
CA LEU A 97 -24.85 -9.15 -11.28
C LEU A 97 -24.09 -10.45 -11.03
N ILE A 98 -24.61 -11.60 -11.43
CA ILE A 98 -23.91 -12.88 -11.32
C ILE A 98 -22.61 -12.88 -12.16
N ALA A 99 -22.68 -12.37 -13.39
CA ALA A 99 -21.52 -12.27 -14.27
C ALA A 99 -20.42 -11.34 -13.70
N MET A 100 -20.80 -10.29 -12.97
CA MET A 100 -19.86 -9.38 -12.30
C MET A 100 -19.30 -9.96 -10.99
N ALA A 101 -20.14 -10.69 -10.22
CA ALA A 101 -19.75 -11.24 -8.93
C ALA A 101 -18.62 -12.29 -9.07
N TRP A 102 -18.62 -13.08 -10.12
CA TRP A 102 -17.62 -14.14 -10.32
C TRP A 102 -16.17 -13.61 -10.39
N PRO A 103 -15.81 -12.71 -11.33
CA PRO A 103 -14.43 -12.19 -11.37
C PRO A 103 -14.09 -11.35 -10.13
N ALA A 104 -15.04 -10.58 -9.57
CA ALA A 104 -14.83 -9.79 -8.37
C ALA A 104 -14.45 -10.67 -7.16
N THR A 105 -15.19 -11.77 -6.94
CA THR A 105 -14.90 -12.73 -5.87
C THR A 105 -13.52 -13.39 -6.07
N LYS A 106 -13.17 -13.76 -7.30
CA LYS A 106 -11.86 -14.34 -7.60
C LYS A 106 -10.71 -13.38 -7.25
N THR A 107 -10.83 -12.11 -7.64
CA THR A 107 -9.84 -11.08 -7.30
C THR A 107 -9.78 -10.84 -5.80
N LEU A 108 -10.92 -10.81 -5.11
CA LEU A 108 -10.98 -10.66 -3.65
C LEU A 108 -10.18 -11.76 -2.93
N PHE A 109 -10.35 -13.03 -3.28
CA PHE A 109 -9.57 -14.12 -2.70
C PHE A 109 -8.07 -13.96 -2.93
N ARG A 110 -7.66 -13.47 -4.12
CA ARG A 110 -6.25 -13.20 -4.41
C ARG A 110 -5.69 -12.05 -3.58
N MET A 111 -6.48 -11.01 -3.32
CA MET A 111 -6.06 -9.86 -2.51
C MET A 111 -5.76 -10.26 -1.05
N TYR A 112 -6.40 -11.30 -0.53
CA TYR A 112 -6.19 -11.80 0.83
C TYR A 112 -5.16 -12.94 0.93
N ASP A 113 -4.60 -13.40 -0.18
CA ASP A 113 -3.61 -14.47 -0.17
C ASP A 113 -2.22 -13.92 0.18
N THR A 114 -1.90 -13.89 1.47
CA THR A 114 -0.59 -13.48 1.98
C THR A 114 0.43 -14.62 2.09
N THR A 115 0.12 -15.82 1.61
CA THR A 115 1.02 -16.97 1.65
C THR A 115 2.29 -16.74 0.83
N GLU A 116 3.37 -17.43 1.16
CA GLU A 116 4.66 -17.35 0.44
C GLU A 116 5.25 -15.93 0.34
N SER A 117 5.00 -15.07 1.33
CA SER A 117 5.60 -13.75 1.38
C SER A 117 7.06 -13.82 1.81
N GLU A 118 7.96 -13.18 1.03
CA GLU A 118 9.39 -13.10 1.30
C GLU A 118 9.75 -12.02 2.34
N MET A 119 8.85 -11.08 2.56
CA MET A 119 9.03 -9.93 3.46
C MET A 119 7.74 -9.65 4.21
N THR A 120 7.86 -9.22 5.47
CA THR A 120 6.72 -8.75 6.25
C THR A 120 7.01 -7.36 6.81
N VAL A 121 6.10 -6.43 6.56
CA VAL A 121 6.14 -5.06 7.07
C VAL A 121 4.94 -4.82 7.95
N LYS A 122 5.17 -4.38 9.20
CA LYS A 122 4.11 -3.89 10.07
C LYS A 122 3.95 -2.39 9.87
N ILE A 123 2.70 -1.97 9.72
CA ILE A 123 2.27 -0.59 9.59
C ILE A 123 1.40 -0.25 10.78
N THR A 124 1.79 0.77 11.54
CA THR A 124 0.98 1.25 12.68
C THR A 124 0.62 2.71 12.45
N GLY A 125 -0.69 3.02 12.43
CA GLY A 125 -1.21 4.38 12.34
C GLY A 125 -1.20 5.07 13.69
N TYR A 126 -0.87 6.37 13.68
CA TYR A 126 -0.94 7.30 14.80
C TYR A 126 -1.52 8.63 14.36
N GLN A 127 -1.99 9.43 15.23
CA GLN A 127 -2.35 10.84 15.03
C GLN A 127 -1.08 11.73 15.07
N TRP A 128 -0.53 12.19 13.98
CA TRP A 128 -0.85 11.95 12.58
C TRP A 128 0.45 11.59 11.87
N MET A 129 0.77 10.30 11.83
CA MET A 129 2.01 9.76 11.29
C MET A 129 1.87 8.24 11.08
N TRP A 130 2.86 7.64 10.42
CA TRP A 130 2.94 6.19 10.25
C TRP A 130 4.23 5.65 10.87
N ARG A 131 4.14 4.55 11.61
CA ARG A 131 5.31 3.75 11.99
C ARG A 131 5.41 2.56 11.06
N TYR A 132 6.63 2.30 10.59
CA TYR A 132 6.97 1.15 9.79
C TYR A 132 7.99 0.29 10.50
N GLU A 133 7.72 -1.01 10.58
CA GLU A 133 8.60 -2.01 11.16
C GLU A 133 8.78 -3.12 10.11
N ILE A 134 9.99 -3.32 9.60
CA ILE A 134 10.31 -4.46 8.74
C ILE A 134 10.58 -5.63 9.68
N LEU A 135 9.65 -6.58 9.76
CA LEU A 135 9.74 -7.68 10.70
C LEU A 135 10.71 -8.77 10.24
N ASN A 136 10.67 -9.08 8.94
CA ASN A 136 11.57 -10.06 8.33
C ASN A 136 11.78 -9.77 6.85
N TYR A 137 12.89 -10.31 6.32
CA TYR A 137 13.19 -10.38 4.89
C TYR A 137 13.91 -11.70 4.59
N LYS A 138 13.40 -12.48 3.63
CA LYS A 138 13.90 -13.83 3.27
C LYS A 138 14.05 -14.78 4.46
N GLY A 139 13.13 -14.69 5.43
CA GLY A 139 13.15 -15.51 6.65
C GLY A 139 14.02 -14.98 7.79
N GLU A 140 14.87 -13.98 7.52
CA GLU A 140 15.71 -13.34 8.53
C GLU A 140 14.98 -12.18 9.20
N ALA A 141 15.00 -12.12 10.54
CA ALA A 141 14.44 -11.00 11.30
C ALA A 141 15.27 -9.72 11.09
N THR A 142 14.58 -8.57 11.07
CA THR A 142 15.26 -7.27 10.95
C THR A 142 14.93 -6.37 12.15
N THR A 143 15.75 -5.35 12.37
CA THR A 143 15.55 -4.36 13.44
C THR A 143 15.11 -3.00 12.90
N VAL A 144 14.75 -2.92 11.62
CA VAL A 144 14.39 -1.65 10.96
C VAL A 144 13.03 -1.20 11.45
N ASN A 145 13.03 -0.08 12.19
CA ASN A 145 11.84 0.55 12.74
C ASN A 145 12.01 2.06 12.69
N PHE A 146 11.03 2.76 12.10
CA PHE A 146 11.05 4.21 12.04
C PHE A 146 9.65 4.80 11.92
N VAL A 147 9.55 6.08 12.25
CA VAL A 147 8.34 6.89 12.08
C VAL A 147 8.49 7.76 10.84
N SER A 148 7.45 7.81 10.03
CA SER A 148 7.31 8.63 8.82
C SER A 148 6.25 9.70 9.04
N ARG A 149 6.59 10.94 8.77
CA ARG A 149 5.74 12.11 8.99
C ARG A 149 5.75 13.00 7.76
N LEU A 150 4.77 13.90 7.69
CA LEU A 150 4.79 14.96 6.70
C LEU A 150 6.17 15.66 6.70
N ASP A 151 6.70 15.92 5.52
CA ASP A 151 7.99 16.62 5.39
C ASP A 151 7.96 18.01 6.05
N ARG A 152 9.11 18.44 6.56
CA ARG A 152 9.21 19.68 7.34
C ARG A 152 8.83 20.93 6.55
N GLU A 153 9.11 20.94 5.26
CA GLU A 153 8.83 22.12 4.43
C GLU A 153 7.33 22.28 4.23
N SER A 154 6.62 21.19 3.84
CA SER A 154 5.16 21.19 3.74
C SER A 154 4.49 21.51 5.07
N ASP A 155 5.00 20.96 6.19
CA ASP A 155 4.47 21.20 7.52
C ASP A 155 4.63 22.66 7.96
N ARG A 156 5.80 23.25 7.72
CA ARG A 156 6.05 24.66 7.99
C ARG A 156 5.11 25.59 7.24
N VAL A 157 4.89 25.30 5.93
CA VAL A 157 4.03 26.12 5.07
C VAL A 157 2.59 26.06 5.52
N ARG A 158 2.05 24.88 5.83
CA ARG A 158 0.66 24.75 6.28
C ARG A 158 0.42 25.39 7.65
N GLN A 159 1.41 25.34 8.58
CA GLN A 159 1.29 25.89 9.93
C GLN A 159 1.27 27.42 9.93
N LEU A 160 1.93 28.05 9.01
CA LEU A 160 1.92 29.52 8.89
C LEU A 160 0.55 30.06 8.46
N LYS A 161 -0.49 29.23 8.34
CA LYS A 161 -1.83 29.58 7.80
C LYS A 161 -1.67 30.35 6.51
N SER A 162 -0.86 29.82 5.68
CA SER A 162 -0.22 30.53 4.64
C SER A 162 -1.25 31.28 3.79
N GLY A 163 -1.38 32.57 4.04
CA GLY A 163 -1.66 33.48 2.95
C GLY A 163 -0.45 33.62 2.03
N LEU A 164 0.52 32.70 2.14
CA LEU A 164 1.65 32.62 1.24
C LEU A 164 1.15 32.15 -0.12
N ASP A 165 1.42 32.95 -1.13
CA ASP A 165 1.29 32.50 -2.51
C ASP A 165 2.04 31.16 -2.65
N PRO A 166 1.34 30.06 -3.03
CA PRO A 166 1.99 28.78 -3.27
C PRO A 166 3.21 28.87 -4.20
N ALA A 167 3.23 29.84 -5.12
CA ALA A 167 4.36 30.13 -5.97
C ALA A 167 5.60 30.71 -5.23
N SER A 168 5.40 31.30 -4.06
CA SER A 168 6.50 31.82 -3.22
C SER A 168 7.16 30.74 -2.35
N VAL A 169 6.52 29.59 -2.22
CA VAL A 169 6.98 28.46 -1.44
C VAL A 169 7.82 27.55 -2.32
N LYS A 170 9.13 27.55 -2.08
CA LYS A 170 10.05 26.60 -2.75
C LYS A 170 9.87 25.19 -2.14
N THR A 171 8.73 24.59 -2.36
CA THR A 171 8.43 23.20 -1.93
C THR A 171 9.00 22.16 -2.91
N GLY A 172 10.05 22.50 -3.64
CA GLY A 172 10.65 21.65 -4.65
C GLY A 172 9.77 21.49 -5.89
N GLU A 173 8.57 20.95 -5.73
CA GLU A 173 7.57 20.83 -6.79
C GLU A 173 6.18 20.97 -6.18
N LEU A 174 5.40 21.92 -6.66
CA LEU A 174 4.00 22.13 -6.20
C LEU A 174 3.14 20.87 -6.30
N ASN A 175 3.47 19.99 -7.25
CA ASN A 175 2.75 18.73 -7.48
C ASN A 175 2.88 17.72 -6.33
N THR A 176 3.85 17.90 -5.42
CA THR A 176 4.10 17.00 -4.29
C THR A 176 3.89 17.65 -2.92
N TYR A 177 3.37 18.90 -2.90
CA TYR A 177 3.02 19.58 -1.66
C TYR A 177 2.03 18.78 -0.84
N LEU A 178 2.31 18.58 0.45
CA LEU A 178 1.57 17.74 1.39
C LEU A 178 1.57 16.23 1.06
N LEU A 179 2.34 15.80 0.07
CA LEU A 179 2.45 14.39 -0.35
C LEU A 179 3.83 13.79 -0.11
N ASN A 180 4.77 14.55 0.45
CA ASN A 180 6.11 14.08 0.81
C ASN A 180 6.23 13.79 2.30
N VAL A 181 7.17 12.92 2.64
CA VAL A 181 7.50 12.53 4.01
C VAL A 181 8.98 12.74 4.30
N ASP A 182 9.32 12.83 5.59
CA ASP A 182 10.71 12.89 6.05
C ASP A 182 11.46 11.55 5.86
N LYS A 183 10.76 10.42 5.97
CA LYS A 183 11.31 9.07 5.85
C LYS A 183 10.36 8.17 5.05
N PRO A 184 10.62 7.95 3.75
CA PRO A 184 9.81 7.07 2.94
C PRO A 184 9.96 5.60 3.37
N LEU A 185 8.90 4.80 3.16
CA LEU A 185 8.98 3.35 3.25
C LEU A 185 9.72 2.81 2.02
N VAL A 186 10.83 2.13 2.24
CA VAL A 186 11.61 1.52 1.16
C VAL A 186 11.25 0.05 1.00
N LEU A 187 10.93 -0.37 -0.21
CA LEU A 187 10.49 -1.73 -0.53
C LEU A 187 11.24 -2.27 -1.75
N PRO A 188 11.49 -3.59 -1.83
CA PRO A 188 12.07 -4.21 -3.03
C PRO A 188 11.01 -4.41 -4.12
N THR A 189 11.43 -4.28 -5.39
CA THR A 189 10.63 -4.75 -6.53
C THR A 189 10.64 -6.27 -6.64
N ASP A 190 9.70 -6.85 -7.40
CA ASP A 190 9.59 -8.28 -7.72
C ASP A 190 9.60 -9.22 -6.50
N THR A 191 9.17 -8.70 -5.36
CA THR A 191 9.14 -9.41 -4.07
C THR A 191 7.73 -9.40 -3.52
N LYS A 192 7.20 -10.55 -3.09
CA LYS A 192 5.91 -10.61 -2.41
C LYS A 192 6.06 -10.15 -0.97
N ILE A 193 5.41 -9.04 -0.65
CA ILE A 193 5.50 -8.36 0.64
C ILE A 193 4.14 -8.46 1.33
N ARG A 194 4.12 -9.03 2.53
CA ARG A 194 2.96 -9.01 3.43
C ARG A 194 2.99 -7.76 4.28
N PHE A 195 1.85 -7.11 4.38
CA PHE A 195 1.63 -5.99 5.29
C PHE A 195 0.73 -6.43 6.44
N VAL A 196 1.11 -6.06 7.64
CA VAL A 196 0.35 -6.23 8.88
C VAL A 196 -0.03 -4.83 9.35
N VAL A 197 -1.32 -4.48 9.28
CA VAL A 197 -1.80 -3.11 9.43
C VAL A 197 -2.65 -2.98 10.69
N THR A 198 -2.29 -2.04 11.57
CA THR A 198 -3.01 -1.72 12.82
C THR A 198 -2.86 -0.24 13.17
N ALA A 199 -3.47 0.21 14.25
CA ALA A 199 -3.29 1.54 14.82
C ALA A 199 -3.17 1.47 16.34
N ASP A 200 -2.57 2.51 16.95
CA ASP A 200 -2.40 2.59 18.41
C ASP A 200 -3.40 3.56 19.08
N ASP A 201 -4.11 4.39 18.31
CA ASP A 201 -5.00 5.42 18.87
C ASP A 201 -6.41 5.41 18.28
N VAL A 202 -6.60 5.87 17.04
CA VAL A 202 -7.88 5.89 16.33
C VAL A 202 -7.80 5.09 15.05
N ILE A 203 -8.93 4.95 14.34
CA ILE A 203 -8.93 4.28 13.03
C ILE A 203 -8.26 5.20 12.01
N HIS A 204 -7.35 4.63 11.23
CA HIS A 204 -6.74 5.19 10.03
C HIS A 204 -6.94 4.22 8.87
N ALA A 205 -6.61 4.59 7.63
CA ALA A 205 -6.50 3.65 6.53
C ALA A 205 -5.25 3.95 5.69
N TRP A 206 -4.46 2.92 5.45
CA TRP A 206 -3.26 3.01 4.64
C TRP A 206 -3.61 2.75 3.18
N TRP A 207 -3.34 3.71 2.31
CA TRP A 207 -3.67 3.64 0.90
C TRP A 207 -2.62 4.30 0.02
N VAL A 208 -2.07 3.53 -0.90
CA VAL A 208 -1.25 4.00 -2.02
C VAL A 208 -1.94 3.55 -3.30
N PRO A 209 -2.58 4.43 -4.07
CA PRO A 209 -3.40 4.08 -5.23
C PRO A 209 -2.69 3.17 -6.23
N ALA A 210 -1.40 3.41 -6.48
CA ALA A 210 -0.59 2.63 -7.41
C ALA A 210 -0.43 1.16 -7.01
N LEU A 211 -0.61 0.81 -5.73
CA LEU A 211 -0.50 -0.58 -5.23
C LEU A 211 -1.82 -1.37 -5.37
N GLY A 212 -2.94 -0.69 -5.60
CA GLY A 212 -4.22 -1.31 -5.95
C GLY A 212 -5.06 -1.81 -4.78
N TRP A 213 -4.67 -1.53 -3.53
CA TRP A 213 -5.45 -1.90 -2.34
C TRP A 213 -5.43 -0.78 -1.29
N LYS A 214 -6.42 -0.83 -0.40
CA LYS A 214 -6.58 0.02 0.78
C LYS A 214 -6.87 -0.89 1.98
N GLN A 215 -6.27 -0.58 3.13
CA GLN A 215 -6.48 -1.37 4.33
C GLN A 215 -6.63 -0.47 5.56
N ASP A 216 -7.70 -0.67 6.31
CA ASP A 216 -7.93 0.04 7.56
C ASP A 216 -6.93 -0.40 8.64
N ALA A 217 -6.41 0.59 9.35
CA ALA A 217 -5.57 0.45 10.52
C ALA A 217 -6.43 0.71 11.76
N ILE A 218 -6.86 -0.37 12.43
CA ILE A 218 -7.85 -0.32 13.51
C ILE A 218 -7.17 -0.69 14.84
N PRO A 219 -7.31 0.12 15.91
CA PRO A 219 -6.77 -0.22 17.23
C PRO A 219 -7.29 -1.58 17.73
N GLY A 220 -6.36 -2.42 18.19
CA GLY A 220 -6.69 -3.77 18.72
C GLY A 220 -7.02 -4.82 17.65
N ILE A 221 -7.05 -4.46 16.36
CA ILE A 221 -7.27 -5.38 15.25
C ILE A 221 -6.03 -5.39 14.35
N VAL A 222 -5.68 -6.56 13.84
CA VAL A 222 -4.60 -6.74 12.89
C VAL A 222 -5.19 -7.14 11.55
N ASN A 223 -5.09 -6.24 10.58
CA ASN A 223 -5.49 -6.49 9.20
C ASN A 223 -4.27 -6.88 8.36
N GLU A 224 -4.49 -7.58 7.27
CA GLU A 224 -3.43 -8.02 6.37
C GLU A 224 -3.72 -7.61 4.93
N ALA A 225 -2.65 -7.30 4.21
CA ALA A 225 -2.64 -7.09 2.78
C ALA A 225 -1.30 -7.58 2.22
N TRP A 226 -1.18 -7.66 0.89
CA TRP A 226 0.09 -7.95 0.27
C TRP A 226 0.27 -7.17 -1.03
N THR A 227 1.51 -7.05 -1.46
CA THR A 227 1.84 -6.46 -2.76
C THR A 227 3.09 -7.10 -3.36
N ARG A 228 3.20 -6.99 -4.68
CA ARG A 228 4.44 -7.18 -5.44
C ARG A 228 4.53 -6.03 -6.43
N ILE A 229 5.53 -5.20 -6.28
CA ILE A 229 5.73 -3.99 -7.09
C ILE A 229 6.55 -4.36 -8.32
N ASP A 230 6.03 -4.12 -9.52
CA ASP A 230 6.67 -4.53 -10.79
C ASP A 230 7.71 -3.52 -11.28
N LYS A 231 7.65 -2.26 -10.84
CA LYS A 231 8.53 -1.17 -11.29
C LYS A 231 9.15 -0.42 -10.13
N ALA A 232 10.46 -0.16 -10.22
CA ALA A 232 11.12 0.78 -9.32
C ALA A 232 10.58 2.20 -9.52
N GLY A 233 10.45 2.96 -8.43
CA GLY A 233 9.93 4.32 -8.45
C GLY A 233 9.40 4.78 -7.11
N THR A 234 8.93 6.02 -7.06
CA THR A 234 8.32 6.62 -5.88
C THR A 234 6.80 6.66 -6.03
N TYR A 235 6.09 6.05 -5.09
CA TYR A 235 4.62 5.96 -5.09
C TYR A 235 4.06 6.66 -3.87
N ARG A 236 3.04 7.49 -4.08
CA ARG A 236 2.45 8.34 -3.06
C ARG A 236 1.05 7.90 -2.69
N GLY A 237 0.71 8.10 -1.42
CA GLY A 237 -0.60 7.80 -0.88
C GLY A 237 -0.91 8.68 0.32
N GLN A 238 -2.08 8.43 0.91
CA GLN A 238 -2.59 9.22 2.03
C GLN A 238 -3.38 8.35 2.99
N CYS A 239 -3.57 8.84 4.22
CA CYS A 239 -4.58 8.31 5.11
C CYS A 239 -5.96 8.53 4.49
N THR A 240 -6.80 7.49 4.46
CA THR A 240 -8.12 7.52 3.80
C THR A 240 -9.27 7.11 4.72
N GLU A 241 -9.03 7.12 6.04
CA GLU A 241 -10.06 7.04 7.08
C GLU A 241 -9.94 8.26 8.00
N LEU A 242 -11.03 8.99 8.22
CA LEU A 242 -11.03 10.24 8.97
C LEU A 242 -10.55 10.00 10.42
N CYS A 243 -9.37 10.52 10.75
CA CYS A 243 -8.67 10.28 12.01
C CYS A 243 -8.43 11.54 12.85
N GLY A 244 -9.09 12.66 12.55
CA GLY A 244 -9.01 13.90 13.31
C GLY A 244 -8.52 15.10 12.50
N LYS A 245 -8.04 16.17 13.19
CA LYS A 245 -7.78 17.47 12.58
C LYS A 245 -6.69 17.49 11.51
N ASP A 246 -5.68 16.63 11.65
CA ASP A 246 -4.54 16.57 10.73
C ASP A 246 -4.62 15.32 9.81
N HIS A 247 -5.82 14.77 9.61
CA HIS A 247 -6.07 13.63 8.73
C HIS A 247 -5.46 13.79 7.33
N GLY A 248 -5.57 14.96 6.72
CA GLY A 248 -5.00 15.25 5.39
C GLY A 248 -3.48 15.48 5.39
N PHE A 249 -2.81 15.42 6.55
CA PHE A 249 -1.40 15.80 6.73
C PHE A 249 -0.53 14.64 7.24
N MET A 250 -0.93 13.41 6.94
CA MET A 250 -0.17 12.19 7.19
C MET A 250 -0.02 11.36 5.90
N PRO A 251 0.75 11.89 4.94
CA PRO A 251 0.95 11.22 3.65
C PRO A 251 1.76 9.93 3.79
N ILE A 252 1.76 9.17 2.70
CA ILE A 252 2.51 7.93 2.56
C ILE A 252 3.41 8.06 1.33
N VAL A 253 4.69 7.72 1.47
CA VAL A 253 5.62 7.61 0.35
C VAL A 253 6.29 6.25 0.40
N VAL A 254 6.19 5.51 -0.70
CA VAL A 254 6.85 4.23 -0.93
C VAL A 254 7.91 4.42 -2.01
N ASN A 255 9.17 4.15 -1.66
CA ASN A 255 10.27 4.08 -2.62
C ASN A 255 10.53 2.61 -2.96
N ALA A 256 10.10 2.18 -4.13
CA ALA A 256 10.38 0.84 -4.64
C ALA A 256 11.75 0.83 -5.32
N LEU A 257 12.65 0.01 -4.83
CA LEU A 257 14.01 -0.14 -5.35
C LEU A 257 14.20 -1.52 -6.00
N PRO A 258 15.08 -1.64 -6.99
CA PRO A 258 15.58 -2.94 -7.43
C PRO A 258 16.10 -3.74 -6.23
N ARG A 259 15.91 -5.08 -6.24
CA ARG A 259 16.20 -5.95 -5.10
C ARG A 259 17.62 -5.74 -4.54
N ALA A 260 18.63 -5.63 -5.39
CA ALA A 260 20.02 -5.43 -4.95
C ALA A 260 20.24 -4.08 -4.23
N GLU A 261 19.58 -3.02 -4.70
CA GLU A 261 19.66 -1.70 -4.06
C GLU A 261 18.94 -1.69 -2.72
N PHE A 262 17.78 -2.37 -2.66
CA PHE A 262 17.05 -2.56 -1.40
C PHE A 262 17.87 -3.33 -0.37
N GLU A 263 18.55 -4.41 -0.76
CA GLU A 263 19.40 -5.20 0.13
C GLU A 263 20.57 -4.37 0.68
N SER A 264 21.18 -3.54 -0.17
CA SER A 264 22.21 -2.60 0.25
C SER A 264 21.70 -1.55 1.23
N TRP A 265 20.51 -1.01 0.95
CA TRP A 265 19.84 -0.07 1.86
C TRP A 265 19.48 -0.74 3.19
N LEU A 266 18.94 -1.97 3.16
CA LEU A 266 18.55 -2.71 4.37
C LEU A 266 19.76 -3.00 5.26
N ALA A 267 20.87 -3.41 4.67
CA ALA A 267 22.11 -3.64 5.40
C ALA A 267 22.64 -2.36 6.08
N ALA A 268 22.50 -1.20 5.41
CA ALA A 268 22.90 0.09 5.99
C ALA A 268 21.97 0.57 7.14
N GLN A 269 20.75 0.05 7.23
CA GLN A 269 19.80 0.38 8.31
C GLN A 269 19.98 -0.51 9.55
N GLN A 270 20.63 -1.65 9.42
CA GLN A 270 20.87 -2.53 10.57
C GLN A 270 22.08 -2.02 11.37
N PRO A 271 22.04 -2.07 12.72
CA PRO A 271 23.21 -1.78 13.51
C PRO A 271 24.30 -2.78 13.16
N ALA A 272 25.56 -2.29 13.11
CA ALA A 272 26.70 -3.18 12.90
C ALA A 272 26.63 -4.35 13.91
N PRO A 273 26.95 -5.59 13.50
CA PRO A 273 26.99 -6.71 14.43
C PRO A 273 27.85 -6.32 15.64
N ALA A 274 27.32 -6.51 16.85
CA ALA A 274 28.11 -6.29 18.05
C ALA A 274 29.41 -7.10 17.90
N PRO A 275 30.58 -6.52 18.21
CA PRO A 275 31.84 -7.28 18.18
C PRO A 275 31.63 -8.56 19.01
N ALA A 276 32.00 -9.68 18.42
CA ALA A 276 31.91 -10.97 19.11
C ALA A 276 32.52 -10.82 20.53
N PRO A 277 31.85 -11.36 21.58
CA PRO A 277 32.43 -11.33 22.91
C PRO A 277 33.87 -11.85 22.81
N ALA A 278 34.81 -11.05 23.28
CA ALA A 278 36.19 -11.49 23.35
C ALA A 278 36.24 -12.85 24.04
N ALA A 279 36.87 -13.83 23.42
CA ALA A 279 37.01 -15.14 24.05
C ALA A 279 37.53 -14.94 25.50
N PRO A 280 36.97 -15.63 26.51
CA PRO A 280 37.46 -15.48 27.88
C PRO A 280 38.95 -15.69 27.88
N GLU A 281 39.69 -14.70 28.29
CA GLU A 281 41.15 -14.79 28.54
C GLU A 281 41.33 -15.94 29.50
N ALA A 282 42.13 -16.95 29.06
CA ALA A 282 42.35 -18.15 29.87
C ALA A 282 42.88 -17.72 31.25
N ALA A 283 42.10 -18.06 32.28
CA ALA A 283 42.51 -17.81 33.65
C ALA A 283 43.90 -18.45 33.88
N PRO A 284 44.82 -17.77 34.58
CA PRO A 284 46.16 -18.34 34.86
C PRO A 284 45.97 -19.62 35.70
N GLU A 285 46.56 -20.70 35.21
CA GLU A 285 46.61 -21.99 35.91
C GLU A 285 47.26 -21.81 37.30
N THR A 286 46.48 -22.00 38.35
CA THR A 286 46.97 -22.09 39.73
C THR A 286 47.75 -23.39 39.89
N PRO A 287 48.99 -23.41 40.38
CA PRO A 287 49.74 -24.64 40.58
C PRO A 287 49.04 -25.58 41.59
N ALA A 288 48.89 -26.82 41.24
CA ALA A 288 48.33 -27.88 42.08
C ALA A 288 49.13 -28.04 43.37
N THR A 289 48.50 -27.76 44.50
CA THR A 289 49.00 -28.11 45.83
C THR A 289 48.72 -29.57 46.08
N ALA A 290 49.76 -30.34 46.50
CA ALA A 290 49.73 -31.77 46.82
C ALA A 290 48.83 -32.09 48.00
N PRO A 291 48.26 -33.33 48.10
CA PRO A 291 47.32 -33.71 49.15
C PRO A 291 48.04 -33.98 50.47
N ALA A 292 47.56 -33.38 51.58
CA ALA A 292 47.94 -33.77 52.93
C ALA A 292 47.00 -34.86 53.44
N ALA A 293 47.59 -35.82 54.15
CA ALA A 293 47.05 -37.09 54.62
C ALA A 293 45.91 -36.95 55.63
N ALA A 294 45.12 -38.01 55.67
CA ALA A 294 43.99 -38.28 56.52
C ALA A 294 44.35 -38.21 58.02
N ASP A 295 43.37 -37.78 58.84
CA ASP A 295 43.24 -38.30 60.18
C ASP A 295 41.76 -38.55 60.50
N GLU A 296 41.58 -39.72 61.18
CA GLU A 296 40.37 -40.44 61.48
C GLU A 296 39.93 -40.07 62.88
N ALA A 297 38.65 -39.79 63.14
CA ALA A 297 37.98 -40.15 64.38
C ALA A 297 36.50 -39.70 64.39
N ALA A 298 35.67 -40.69 64.28
CA ALA A 298 34.75 -41.25 65.32
C ALA A 298 33.48 -40.45 65.74
N ALA A 299 32.41 -41.22 65.62
CA ALA A 299 31.28 -41.40 66.52
C ALA A 299 30.06 -40.45 66.39
N ALA A 300 28.98 -41.13 66.09
CA ALA A 300 27.55 -40.88 66.23
C ALA A 300 27.11 -40.59 67.67
N PRO A 301 25.76 -40.57 68.08
CA PRO A 301 24.53 -40.33 67.26
C PRO A 301 23.48 -39.45 68.04
N ALA A 302 22.31 -39.42 67.43
CA ALA A 302 20.97 -39.38 68.05
C ALA A 302 20.20 -38.09 68.29
N ASN A 303 19.00 -38.14 67.71
CA ASN A 303 17.70 -37.72 68.22
C ASN A 303 17.26 -36.23 68.21
N GLY A 304 16.10 -36.06 67.59
CA GLY A 304 15.15 -35.01 67.76
C GLY A 304 14.31 -34.87 66.49
#